data_7ff3b3286d3179d23f3198d2e2331671
#
_entry.id   7ff3b3286d3179d23f3198d2e2331671
#
_cell.length_a   1.000
_cell.length_b   1.000
_cell.length_c   1.000
_cell.angle_alpha   90.00
_cell.angle_beta   90.00
_cell.angle_gamma   90.00
#
_symmetry.space_group_name_H-M   'P 1'
#
loop_
_entity.id
_entity.type
_entity.pdbx_description
1 polymer ?
#
loop_
_entity_poly.entity_id
_entity_poly.type
_entity_poly.pdbx_seq_one_letter_code
_entity_poly.pdbx_strand_id
1 'polypeptide(L)'
;MNMLSIEQELKSNSYPGRGIILGKSEDGTKAVAAYFIMGRSENSRNRIFVEEGQGIRTQAFDPSKLTDPSLIIYAPVRVLGNKTIVTNGDQTDTIYEGMDRQMTFEQSLRSREFEPDGPNYTPRISGIMHIENGTYNYAMSILKSNNGNPDACNRYTFAYENPVAGEGHFIHTYMHDGNPLPSFEGEPKLISVPNGIEEFADLLWNSLNEENKVSLFVRYVDIATGDIETKIVN
;
A
#
# COMPACT_ATOMS: atom_id res chain seq x y z
N MET A 1 -10.65 18.97 -3.27
CA MET A 1 -9.20 18.69 -3.03
C MET A 1 -8.49 18.95 -4.36
N ASN A 2 -7.32 19.56 -4.38
CA ASN A 2 -6.57 19.73 -5.63
C ASN A 2 -5.82 18.43 -5.92
N MET A 3 -5.85 17.97 -7.17
CA MET A 3 -5.06 16.82 -7.64
C MET A 3 -3.57 17.16 -7.55
N LEU A 4 -2.80 16.30 -6.91
CA LEU A 4 -1.37 16.47 -6.70
C LEU A 4 -0.58 15.66 -7.74
N SER A 5 0.60 16.14 -8.11
CA SER A 5 1.55 15.36 -8.89
C SER A 5 2.22 14.33 -7.97
N ILE A 6 1.97 13.05 -8.17
CA ILE A 6 2.63 11.98 -7.40
C ILE A 6 4.15 12.03 -7.57
N GLU A 7 4.63 12.43 -8.74
CA GLU A 7 6.05 12.64 -9.01
C GLU A 7 6.66 13.68 -8.07
N GLN A 8 6.00 14.84 -7.95
CA GLN A 8 6.48 15.91 -7.06
C GLN A 8 6.41 15.50 -5.59
N GLU A 9 5.33 14.82 -5.18
CA GLU A 9 5.16 14.31 -3.82
C GLU A 9 6.29 13.35 -3.43
N LEU A 10 6.62 12.40 -4.29
CA LEU A 10 7.67 11.42 -4.02
C LEU A 10 9.08 12.03 -4.11
N LYS A 11 9.35 12.90 -5.09
CA LYS A 11 10.65 13.58 -5.21
C LYS A 11 10.92 14.56 -4.07
N SER A 12 9.89 15.20 -3.50
CA SER A 12 10.04 16.12 -2.38
C SER A 12 10.14 15.44 -1.02
N ASN A 13 9.81 14.14 -0.94
CA ASN A 13 9.81 13.36 0.30
C ASN A 13 10.80 12.19 0.19
N SER A 14 11.97 12.32 0.82
CA SER A 14 13.02 11.29 0.76
C SER A 14 12.62 9.97 1.42
N TYR A 15 11.62 9.97 2.33
CA TYR A 15 11.21 8.76 3.05
C TYR A 15 9.72 8.75 3.44
N PRO A 16 8.79 8.56 2.52
CA PRO A 16 7.39 8.28 2.84
C PRO A 16 7.19 6.88 3.48
N GLY A 17 8.23 6.05 3.48
CA GLY A 17 8.23 4.71 4.07
C GLY A 17 7.60 3.66 3.16
N ARG A 18 6.36 3.28 3.42
CA ARG A 18 5.55 2.41 2.56
C ARG A 18 4.40 3.24 2.01
N GLY A 19 4.06 3.01 0.75
CA GLY A 19 2.96 3.73 0.12
C GLY A 19 2.01 2.82 -0.62
N ILE A 20 0.71 3.08 -0.48
CA ILE A 20 -0.36 2.42 -1.22
C ILE A 20 -1.07 3.45 -2.06
N ILE A 21 -1.30 3.13 -3.32
CA ILE A 21 -2.14 3.89 -4.24
C ILE A 21 -3.26 2.97 -4.71
N LEU A 22 -4.51 3.42 -4.61
CA LEU A 22 -5.66 2.81 -5.25
C LEU A 22 -6.37 3.86 -6.10
N GLY A 23 -6.84 3.45 -7.28
CA GLY A 23 -7.46 4.39 -8.20
C GLY A 23 -8.07 3.73 -9.43
N LYS A 24 -8.40 4.56 -10.41
CA LYS A 24 -8.99 4.16 -11.69
C LYS A 24 -8.20 4.79 -12.84
N SER A 25 -7.91 4.01 -13.88
CA SER A 25 -7.21 4.50 -15.08
C SER A 25 -7.93 5.69 -15.73
N GLU A 26 -7.18 6.49 -16.48
CA GLU A 26 -7.70 7.70 -17.14
C GLU A 26 -8.86 7.41 -18.10
N ASP A 27 -8.82 6.28 -18.81
CA ASP A 27 -9.90 5.80 -19.68
C ASP A 27 -11.09 5.21 -18.92
N GLY A 28 -10.95 5.03 -17.60
CA GLY A 28 -11.99 4.49 -16.72
C GLY A 28 -12.22 2.99 -16.84
N THR A 29 -11.38 2.25 -17.55
CA THR A 29 -11.59 0.81 -17.82
C THR A 29 -10.93 -0.10 -16.78
N LYS A 30 -9.89 0.38 -16.08
CA LYS A 30 -9.08 -0.44 -15.18
C LYS A 30 -9.10 0.07 -13.74
N ALA A 31 -9.25 -0.84 -12.79
CA ALA A 31 -8.95 -0.63 -11.39
C ALA A 31 -7.44 -0.75 -11.17
N VAL A 32 -6.85 0.18 -10.40
CA VAL A 32 -5.41 0.31 -10.27
C VAL A 32 -4.99 0.20 -8.81
N ALA A 33 -3.97 -0.61 -8.55
CA ALA A 33 -3.27 -0.67 -7.27
C ALA A 33 -1.77 -0.51 -7.48
N ALA A 34 -1.12 0.27 -6.61
CA ALA A 34 0.33 0.26 -6.49
C ALA A 34 0.73 0.19 -5.02
N TYR A 35 1.84 -0.48 -4.76
CA TYR A 35 2.44 -0.60 -3.44
C TYR A 35 3.96 -0.55 -3.55
N PHE A 36 4.59 0.32 -2.78
CA PHE A 36 6.05 0.36 -2.69
C PHE A 36 6.54 0.24 -1.25
N ILE A 37 7.75 -0.28 -1.12
CA ILE A 37 8.50 -0.29 0.14
C ILE A 37 9.80 0.48 -0.02
N MET A 38 10.14 1.19 1.06
CA MET A 38 11.43 1.83 1.24
C MET A 38 12.06 1.34 2.54
N GLY A 39 13.38 1.44 2.65
CA GLY A 39 14.14 1.02 3.82
C GLY A 39 15.34 1.90 4.07
N ARG A 40 15.62 2.26 5.35
CA ARG A 40 16.81 3.00 5.77
C ARG A 40 17.87 2.11 6.42
N SER A 41 17.47 1.02 7.07
CA SER A 41 18.40 0.06 7.68
C SER A 41 18.74 -1.07 6.71
N GLU A 42 19.88 -1.73 6.92
CA GLU A 42 20.30 -2.90 6.13
C GLU A 42 19.23 -3.99 6.15
N ASN A 43 18.66 -4.32 7.30
CA ASN A 43 17.58 -5.30 7.43
C ASN A 43 16.32 -4.90 6.67
N SER A 44 15.90 -3.64 6.77
CA SER A 44 14.70 -3.15 6.06
C SER A 44 14.87 -3.07 4.55
N ARG A 45 16.09 -2.94 4.04
CA ARG A 45 16.42 -2.92 2.61
C ARG A 45 16.63 -4.32 2.02
N ASN A 46 16.90 -5.33 2.88
CA ASN A 46 17.16 -6.71 2.46
C ASN A 46 15.87 -7.44 2.08
N ARG A 47 15.10 -6.88 1.15
CA ARG A 47 13.80 -7.42 0.69
C ARG A 47 13.60 -7.25 -0.79
N ILE A 48 12.86 -8.18 -1.37
CA ILE A 48 12.30 -8.11 -2.72
C ILE A 48 10.84 -8.56 -2.70
N PHE A 49 10.07 -8.15 -3.70
CA PHE A 49 8.76 -8.74 -3.98
C PHE A 49 8.91 -9.95 -4.90
N VAL A 50 8.22 -11.03 -4.54
CA VAL A 50 8.07 -12.21 -5.38
C VAL A 50 6.60 -12.56 -5.54
N GLU A 51 6.23 -13.09 -6.70
CA GLU A 51 4.86 -13.55 -6.93
C GLU A 51 4.52 -14.74 -6.04
N GLU A 52 3.30 -14.74 -5.50
CA GLU A 52 2.74 -15.84 -4.70
C GLU A 52 1.25 -16.01 -5.05
N GLY A 53 0.93 -17.01 -5.85
CA GLY A 53 -0.41 -17.18 -6.39
C GLY A 53 -0.86 -15.97 -7.22
N GLN A 54 -2.00 -15.37 -6.87
CA GLN A 54 -2.48 -14.12 -7.48
C GLN A 54 -1.99 -12.87 -6.74
N GLY A 55 -1.23 -13.03 -5.67
CA GLY A 55 -0.68 -11.93 -4.87
C GLY A 55 0.84 -11.85 -4.99
N ILE A 56 1.44 -11.21 -4.00
CA ILE A 56 2.89 -11.15 -3.82
C ILE A 56 3.24 -11.34 -2.34
N ARG A 57 4.47 -11.78 -2.08
CA ARG A 57 5.07 -11.72 -0.75
C ARG A 57 6.42 -11.03 -0.77
N THR A 58 6.87 -10.56 0.37
CA THR A 58 8.25 -10.14 0.57
C THR A 58 9.13 -11.37 0.80
N GLN A 59 10.35 -11.31 0.28
CA GLN A 59 11.40 -12.32 0.50
C GLN A 59 12.72 -11.59 0.82
N ALA A 60 13.57 -12.20 1.63
CA ALA A 60 14.93 -11.66 1.83
C ALA A 60 15.69 -11.68 0.49
N PHE A 61 16.31 -10.56 0.12
CA PHE A 61 17.21 -10.50 -1.03
C PHE A 61 18.45 -11.35 -0.79
N ASP A 62 19.05 -11.22 0.39
CA ASP A 62 20.14 -12.05 0.87
C ASP A 62 19.71 -12.76 2.17
N PRO A 63 19.35 -14.06 2.12
CA PRO A 63 18.91 -14.80 3.29
C PRO A 63 19.95 -14.85 4.43
N SER A 64 21.26 -14.76 4.10
CA SER A 64 22.32 -14.79 5.09
C SER A 64 22.37 -13.56 5.99
N LYS A 65 21.76 -12.45 5.53
CA LYS A 65 21.67 -11.17 6.25
C LYS A 65 20.35 -10.96 6.97
N LEU A 66 19.43 -11.93 6.91
CA LEU A 66 18.13 -11.84 7.57
C LEU A 66 18.30 -12.02 9.08
N THR A 67 18.11 -10.95 9.84
CA THR A 67 18.25 -10.96 11.30
C THR A 67 16.93 -11.19 12.02
N ASP A 68 15.85 -10.47 11.62
CA ASP A 68 14.51 -10.59 12.18
C ASP A 68 13.47 -10.52 11.04
N PRO A 69 12.77 -11.62 10.75
CA PRO A 69 11.75 -11.64 9.71
C PRO A 69 10.41 -11.02 10.12
N SER A 70 10.15 -10.82 11.40
CA SER A 70 8.79 -10.61 11.94
C SER A 70 8.04 -9.40 11.35
N LEU A 71 8.75 -8.30 11.05
CA LEU A 71 8.14 -7.08 10.48
C LEU A 71 8.49 -6.86 8.99
N ILE A 72 9.26 -7.77 8.39
CA ILE A 72 9.74 -7.58 7.01
C ILE A 72 9.31 -8.68 6.04
N ILE A 73 8.96 -9.87 6.54
CA ILE A 73 8.49 -10.99 5.71
C ILE A 73 6.99 -11.19 5.92
N TYR A 74 6.20 -10.86 4.91
CA TYR A 74 4.74 -10.94 4.89
C TYR A 74 4.23 -10.97 3.44
N ALA A 75 2.94 -11.21 3.24
CA ALA A 75 2.29 -11.10 1.93
C ALA A 75 1.62 -9.72 1.81
N PRO A 76 2.24 -8.71 1.17
CA PRO A 76 1.64 -7.39 1.06
C PRO A 76 0.41 -7.35 0.18
N VAL A 77 0.25 -8.30 -0.75
CA VAL A 77 -0.91 -8.39 -1.63
C VAL A 77 -1.48 -9.79 -1.61
N ARG A 78 -2.77 -9.90 -1.29
CA ARG A 78 -3.57 -11.13 -1.41
C ARG A 78 -4.87 -10.87 -2.15
N VAL A 79 -5.37 -11.90 -2.84
CA VAL A 79 -6.63 -11.86 -3.57
C VAL A 79 -7.63 -12.81 -2.91
N LEU A 80 -8.82 -12.32 -2.62
CA LEU A 80 -9.96 -13.11 -2.10
C LEU A 80 -11.15 -12.93 -3.06
N GLY A 81 -11.36 -13.90 -3.95
CA GLY A 81 -12.37 -13.80 -4.99
C GLY A 81 -12.15 -12.58 -5.87
N ASN A 82 -13.08 -11.65 -5.84
CA ASN A 82 -13.06 -10.40 -6.61
C ASN A 82 -12.46 -9.20 -5.84
N LYS A 83 -11.74 -9.47 -4.76
CA LYS A 83 -11.12 -8.45 -3.91
C LYS A 83 -9.59 -8.58 -3.93
N THR A 84 -8.91 -7.45 -4.13
CA THR A 84 -7.46 -7.35 -3.95
C THR A 84 -7.16 -6.56 -2.68
N ILE A 85 -6.46 -7.18 -1.75
CA ILE A 85 -6.05 -6.61 -0.46
C ILE A 85 -4.58 -6.21 -0.57
N VAL A 86 -4.23 -4.99 -0.18
CA VAL A 86 -2.87 -4.45 -0.20
C VAL A 86 -2.54 -3.84 1.15
N THR A 87 -1.43 -4.23 1.77
CA THR A 87 -1.01 -3.67 3.07
C THR A 87 0.52 -3.57 3.20
N ASN A 88 0.96 -2.86 4.24
CA ASN A 88 2.38 -2.74 4.57
C ASN A 88 2.88 -3.74 5.62
N GLY A 89 2.11 -4.77 5.96
CA GLY A 89 2.49 -5.74 6.99
C GLY A 89 1.62 -6.99 7.01
N ASP A 90 1.76 -7.80 8.05
CA ASP A 90 1.05 -9.06 8.24
C ASP A 90 -0.47 -8.92 8.47
N GLN A 91 -0.98 -7.70 8.62
CA GLN A 91 -2.43 -7.47 8.66
C GLN A 91 -3.14 -7.83 7.35
N THR A 92 -2.42 -8.07 6.24
CA THR A 92 -3.01 -8.64 5.02
C THR A 92 -3.73 -9.95 5.31
N ASP A 93 -3.09 -10.84 6.06
CA ASP A 93 -3.67 -12.14 6.43
C ASP A 93 -4.87 -11.96 7.36
N THR A 94 -4.79 -11.01 8.30
CA THR A 94 -5.91 -10.67 9.19
C THR A 94 -7.14 -10.20 8.40
N ILE A 95 -6.93 -9.32 7.40
CA ILE A 95 -8.03 -8.85 6.53
C ILE A 95 -8.57 -10.01 5.69
N TYR A 96 -7.69 -10.77 5.06
CA TYR A 96 -8.06 -11.91 4.22
C TYR A 96 -8.92 -12.91 5.00
N GLU A 97 -8.46 -13.38 6.16
CA GLU A 97 -9.17 -14.35 7.00
C GLU A 97 -10.48 -13.78 7.58
N GLY A 98 -10.48 -12.51 7.98
CA GLY A 98 -11.68 -11.86 8.48
C GLY A 98 -12.76 -11.76 7.41
N MET A 99 -12.40 -11.34 6.21
CA MET A 99 -13.34 -11.21 5.10
C MET A 99 -13.78 -12.57 4.55
N ASP A 100 -12.94 -13.60 4.57
CA ASP A 100 -13.32 -14.97 4.25
C ASP A 100 -14.40 -15.50 5.22
N ARG A 101 -14.38 -15.02 6.47
CA ARG A 101 -15.41 -15.25 7.50
C ARG A 101 -16.56 -14.23 7.47
N GLN A 102 -16.72 -13.48 6.36
CA GLN A 102 -17.80 -12.50 6.12
C GLN A 102 -17.75 -11.25 7.04
N MET A 103 -16.62 -10.95 7.65
CA MET A 103 -16.41 -9.66 8.31
C MET A 103 -16.21 -8.55 7.27
N THR A 104 -16.53 -7.30 7.62
CA THR A 104 -16.17 -6.15 6.79
C THR A 104 -14.66 -5.87 6.88
N PHE A 105 -14.14 -5.04 5.97
CA PHE A 105 -12.74 -4.59 5.99
C PHE A 105 -12.37 -3.96 7.34
N GLU A 106 -13.20 -3.05 7.86
CA GLU A 106 -12.99 -2.39 9.14
C GLU A 106 -13.09 -3.35 10.33
N GLN A 107 -14.05 -4.29 10.29
CA GLN A 107 -14.20 -5.29 11.34
C GLN A 107 -12.97 -6.19 11.42
N SER A 108 -12.40 -6.59 10.26
CA SER A 108 -11.20 -7.42 10.19
C SER A 108 -9.99 -6.74 10.84
N LEU A 109 -9.90 -5.40 10.73
CA LEU A 109 -8.80 -4.63 11.29
C LEU A 109 -8.94 -4.30 12.80
N ARG A 110 -10.07 -4.62 13.44
CA ARG A 110 -10.28 -4.27 14.86
C ARG A 110 -9.29 -4.89 15.83
N SER A 111 -8.75 -6.07 15.50
CA SER A 111 -7.76 -6.77 16.31
C SER A 111 -6.32 -6.28 16.10
N ARG A 112 -6.11 -5.35 15.17
CA ARG A 112 -4.77 -4.84 14.81
C ARG A 112 -4.60 -3.41 15.30
N GLU A 113 -3.34 -3.06 15.55
CA GLU A 113 -2.88 -1.72 15.87
C GLU A 113 -1.69 -1.37 14.97
N PHE A 114 -1.04 -0.25 15.20
CA PHE A 114 0.25 0.09 14.56
C PHE A 114 1.34 -0.95 14.92
N GLU A 115 2.50 -0.89 14.27
CA GLU A 115 3.61 -1.80 14.57
C GLU A 115 4.25 -1.49 15.94
N PRO A 116 4.67 -2.52 16.71
CA PRO A 116 5.24 -2.33 18.05
C PRO A 116 6.72 -1.92 18.01
N ASP A 117 7.11 -1.10 17.03
CA ASP A 117 8.49 -0.67 16.74
C ASP A 117 8.82 0.72 17.33
N GLY A 118 8.58 0.92 18.62
CA GLY A 118 8.93 2.19 19.27
C GLY A 118 10.37 2.64 18.99
N PRO A 119 10.62 3.94 18.82
CA PRO A 119 9.71 5.07 19.02
C PRO A 119 8.85 5.44 17.81
N ASN A 120 9.00 4.78 16.64
CA ASN A 120 8.29 5.15 15.42
C ASN A 120 6.82 4.76 15.45
N TYR A 121 6.50 3.60 16.09
CA TYR A 121 5.16 3.05 16.07
C TYR A 121 4.55 3.10 14.66
N THR A 122 5.27 2.44 13.72
CA THR A 122 4.98 2.48 12.28
C THR A 122 3.49 2.27 12.00
N PRO A 123 2.82 3.19 11.32
CA PRO A 123 1.41 3.02 10.97
C PRO A 123 1.19 1.79 10.10
N ARG A 124 0.12 1.06 10.36
CA ARG A 124 -0.37 0.03 9.45
C ARG A 124 -1.32 0.67 8.46
N ILE A 125 -0.91 0.73 7.20
CA ILE A 125 -1.74 1.18 6.08
C ILE A 125 -2.28 -0.03 5.33
N SER A 126 -3.53 0.04 4.92
CA SER A 126 -4.20 -1.03 4.21
C SER A 126 -5.10 -0.47 3.12
N GLY A 127 -5.25 -1.20 2.03
CA GLY A 127 -6.16 -0.91 0.96
C GLY A 127 -6.89 -2.17 0.51
N ILE A 128 -8.11 -2.00 0.02
CA ILE A 128 -8.90 -3.06 -0.60
C ILE A 128 -9.57 -2.52 -1.85
N MET A 129 -9.40 -3.23 -2.96
CA MET A 129 -10.18 -3.04 -4.19
C MET A 129 -11.26 -4.11 -4.28
N HIS A 130 -12.44 -3.74 -4.72
CA HIS A 130 -13.55 -4.65 -4.97
C HIS A 130 -14.09 -4.40 -6.37
N ILE A 131 -14.05 -5.43 -7.22
CA ILE A 131 -14.59 -5.41 -8.59
C ILE A 131 -15.70 -6.44 -8.69
N GLU A 132 -16.91 -6.01 -8.97
CA GLU A 132 -18.06 -6.91 -9.07
C GLU A 132 -19.03 -6.44 -10.14
N ASN A 133 -19.39 -7.33 -11.08
CA ASN A 133 -20.39 -7.07 -12.13
C ASN A 133 -20.10 -5.78 -12.93
N GLY A 134 -18.85 -5.51 -13.28
CA GLY A 134 -18.44 -4.30 -14.00
C GLY A 134 -18.45 -3.03 -13.17
N THR A 135 -18.65 -3.13 -11.85
CA THR A 135 -18.50 -2.02 -10.90
C THR A 135 -17.18 -2.11 -10.14
N TYR A 136 -16.69 -0.99 -9.70
CA TYR A 136 -15.45 -0.88 -8.96
C TYR A 136 -15.58 0.10 -7.80
N ASN A 137 -15.15 -0.30 -6.63
CA ASN A 137 -14.95 0.56 -5.47
C ASN A 137 -13.70 0.15 -4.70
N TYR A 138 -13.22 1.01 -3.82
CA TYR A 138 -12.11 0.70 -2.94
C TYR A 138 -12.20 1.44 -1.61
N ALA A 139 -11.48 0.91 -0.62
CA ALA A 139 -11.30 1.58 0.66
C ALA A 139 -9.84 1.52 1.10
N MET A 140 -9.44 2.51 1.88
CA MET A 140 -8.11 2.61 2.49
C MET A 140 -8.24 2.79 3.99
N SER A 141 -7.27 2.30 4.76
CA SER A 141 -7.25 2.44 6.21
C SER A 141 -5.85 2.74 6.72
N ILE A 142 -5.79 3.48 7.82
CA ILE A 142 -4.56 3.66 8.60
C ILE A 142 -4.85 3.43 10.09
N LEU A 143 -4.00 2.62 10.72
CA LEU A 143 -3.94 2.42 12.16
C LEU A 143 -2.64 3.04 12.64
N LYS A 144 -2.71 4.07 13.48
CA LYS A 144 -1.52 4.79 13.93
C LYS A 144 -1.59 5.15 15.41
N SER A 145 -0.44 5.34 16.04
CA SER A 145 -0.39 5.82 17.41
C SER A 145 -0.97 7.23 17.52
N ASN A 146 -1.57 7.54 18.65
CA ASN A 146 -1.99 8.91 18.96
C ASN A 146 -0.77 9.72 19.44
N ASN A 147 -0.11 10.42 18.52
CA ASN A 147 1.07 11.25 18.78
C ASN A 147 2.21 10.48 19.48
N GLY A 148 2.48 9.25 19.03
CA GLY A 148 3.54 8.40 19.61
C GLY A 148 3.17 7.74 20.95
N ASN A 149 1.92 7.83 21.39
CA ASN A 149 1.45 7.11 22.58
C ASN A 149 1.28 5.61 22.26
N PRO A 150 2.04 4.70 22.94
CA PRO A 150 1.96 3.26 22.67
C PRO A 150 0.61 2.62 23.07
N ASP A 151 -0.14 3.26 23.97
CA ASP A 151 -1.37 2.71 24.53
C ASP A 151 -2.64 3.24 23.82
N ALA A 152 -2.47 4.05 22.73
CA ALA A 152 -3.59 4.66 22.05
C ALA A 152 -3.48 4.54 20.53
N CYS A 153 -4.37 3.76 19.92
CA CYS A 153 -4.46 3.57 18.47
C CYS A 153 -5.61 4.35 17.86
N ASN A 154 -5.28 5.28 16.96
CA ASN A 154 -6.24 5.95 16.09
C ASN A 154 -6.49 5.10 14.84
N ARG A 155 -7.76 4.98 14.43
CA ARG A 155 -8.22 4.15 13.31
C ARG A 155 -9.03 5.00 12.35
N TYR A 156 -8.60 5.08 11.10
CA TYR A 156 -9.31 5.80 10.05
C TYR A 156 -9.54 4.89 8.86
N THR A 157 -10.74 4.98 8.28
CA THR A 157 -11.09 4.31 7.02
C THR A 157 -11.68 5.33 6.07
N PHE A 158 -11.25 5.30 4.82
CA PHE A 158 -11.67 6.16 3.73
C PHE A 158 -12.26 5.27 2.64
N ALA A 159 -13.53 5.45 2.32
CA ALA A 159 -14.25 4.64 1.32
C ALA A 159 -14.56 5.47 0.07
N TYR A 160 -14.32 4.88 -1.10
CA TYR A 160 -14.51 5.48 -2.42
C TYR A 160 -15.43 4.58 -3.24
N GLU A 161 -16.75 4.89 -3.21
CA GLU A 161 -17.77 4.04 -3.81
C GLU A 161 -17.89 4.20 -5.33
N ASN A 162 -17.57 5.38 -5.85
CA ASN A 162 -17.65 5.69 -7.29
C ASN A 162 -16.34 6.34 -7.76
N PRO A 163 -15.25 5.56 -7.90
CA PRO A 163 -13.97 6.11 -8.32
C PRO A 163 -14.04 6.81 -9.66
N VAL A 164 -13.48 8.02 -9.73
CA VAL A 164 -13.45 8.85 -10.94
C VAL A 164 -12.32 8.38 -11.85
N ALA A 165 -12.57 8.34 -13.16
CA ALA A 165 -11.56 8.00 -14.16
C ALA A 165 -10.38 8.98 -14.10
N GLY A 166 -9.15 8.47 -14.14
CA GLY A 166 -7.92 9.23 -14.03
C GLY A 166 -7.53 9.65 -12.61
N GLU A 167 -8.33 9.29 -11.59
CA GLU A 167 -8.07 9.63 -10.19
C GLU A 167 -7.65 8.42 -9.36
N GLY A 168 -6.77 8.67 -8.40
CA GLY A 168 -6.38 7.73 -7.38
C GLY A 168 -6.08 8.43 -6.06
N HIS A 169 -5.99 7.63 -5.01
CA HIS A 169 -5.66 8.11 -3.67
C HIS A 169 -4.40 7.45 -3.16
N PHE A 170 -3.51 8.27 -2.63
CA PHE A 170 -2.21 7.86 -2.11
C PHE A 170 -2.16 8.02 -0.59
N ILE A 171 -1.91 6.91 0.12
CA ILE A 171 -1.65 6.88 1.56
C ILE A 171 -0.25 6.31 1.81
N HIS A 172 0.46 6.82 2.80
CA HIS A 172 1.81 6.37 3.13
C HIS A 172 2.04 6.35 4.64
N THR A 173 3.12 5.71 5.10
CA THR A 173 3.31 5.52 6.55
C THR A 173 3.82 6.77 7.25
N TYR A 174 4.72 7.55 6.63
CA TYR A 174 5.39 8.68 7.28
C TYR A 174 5.26 9.97 6.48
N MET A 175 5.01 11.09 7.16
CA MET A 175 4.90 12.41 6.53
C MET A 175 6.19 12.81 5.80
N HIS A 176 7.34 12.50 6.39
CA HIS A 176 8.68 12.77 5.86
C HIS A 176 9.73 11.97 6.64
N ASP A 177 10.98 12.06 6.24
CA ASP A 177 12.10 11.51 7.00
C ASP A 177 12.28 12.21 8.35
N GLY A 178 12.75 11.48 9.37
CA GLY A 178 12.91 12.01 10.72
C GLY A 178 13.38 10.96 11.73
N ASN A 179 13.55 11.38 12.99
CA ASN A 179 13.86 10.53 14.12
C ASN A 179 13.25 11.10 15.42
N PRO A 180 12.12 10.53 15.92
CA PRO A 180 11.34 9.46 15.30
C PRO A 180 10.68 9.89 13.99
N LEU A 181 10.25 8.91 13.18
CA LEU A 181 9.53 9.13 11.94
C LEU A 181 8.10 9.63 12.23
N PRO A 182 7.67 10.79 11.73
CA PRO A 182 6.32 11.29 11.97
C PRO A 182 5.30 10.48 11.14
N SER A 183 4.27 9.98 11.81
CA SER A 183 3.18 9.26 11.14
C SER A 183 2.43 10.14 10.14
N PHE A 184 1.93 9.52 9.06
CA PHE A 184 1.05 10.18 8.08
C PHE A 184 -0.16 10.84 8.75
N GLU A 185 -0.53 12.02 8.29
CA GLU A 185 -1.68 12.81 8.76
C GLU A 185 -2.56 13.26 7.61
N GLY A 186 -3.84 13.40 7.90
CA GLY A 186 -4.86 13.86 6.95
C GLY A 186 -5.50 12.70 6.17
N GLU A 187 -6.15 13.07 5.07
CA GLU A 187 -6.81 12.16 4.13
C GLU A 187 -5.79 11.64 3.10
N PRO A 188 -6.03 10.46 2.48
CA PRO A 188 -5.24 10.02 1.34
C PRO A 188 -5.20 11.08 0.24
N LYS A 189 -4.01 11.33 -0.31
CA LYS A 189 -3.77 12.40 -1.28
C LYS A 189 -4.36 12.05 -2.64
N LEU A 190 -5.17 12.94 -3.22
CA LEU A 190 -5.70 12.79 -4.58
C LEU A 190 -4.60 12.98 -5.61
N ILE A 191 -4.40 12.00 -6.48
CA ILE A 191 -3.36 11.97 -7.53
C ILE A 191 -3.94 11.52 -8.88
N SER A 192 -3.22 11.80 -9.98
CA SER A 192 -3.55 11.26 -11.30
C SER A 192 -3.07 9.81 -11.47
N VAL A 193 -3.85 9.02 -12.21
CA VAL A 193 -3.54 7.61 -12.53
C VAL A 193 -3.59 7.44 -14.06
N PRO A 194 -2.46 7.13 -14.74
CA PRO A 194 -2.41 6.98 -16.18
C PRO A 194 -3.05 5.67 -16.66
N ASN A 195 -3.17 5.50 -17.98
CA ASN A 195 -3.74 4.29 -18.59
C ASN A 195 -2.76 3.10 -18.61
N GLY A 196 -1.47 3.37 -18.73
CA GLY A 196 -0.44 2.35 -18.92
C GLY A 196 0.23 1.90 -17.63
N ILE A 197 0.31 0.59 -17.40
CA ILE A 197 1.00 0.03 -16.23
C ILE A 197 2.50 0.33 -16.24
N GLU A 198 3.15 0.25 -17.41
CA GLU A 198 4.58 0.55 -17.57
C GLU A 198 4.86 2.02 -17.24
N GLU A 199 4.06 2.94 -17.83
CA GLU A 199 4.17 4.37 -17.55
C GLU A 199 4.04 4.68 -16.06
N PHE A 200 3.06 4.07 -15.39
CA PHE A 200 2.82 4.31 -13.97
C PHE A 200 3.93 3.71 -13.10
N ALA A 201 4.37 2.50 -13.41
CA ALA A 201 5.48 1.86 -12.69
C ALA A 201 6.78 2.67 -12.82
N ASP A 202 7.12 3.11 -14.03
CA ASP A 202 8.30 3.92 -14.29
C ASP A 202 8.22 5.28 -13.59
N LEU A 203 7.06 5.95 -13.65
CA LEU A 203 6.81 7.21 -12.95
C LEU A 203 7.06 7.07 -11.44
N LEU A 204 6.46 6.06 -10.81
CA LEU A 204 6.61 5.82 -9.38
C LEU A 204 8.05 5.46 -9.02
N TRP A 205 8.65 4.48 -9.72
CA TRP A 205 9.99 4.00 -9.41
C TRP A 205 11.07 5.07 -9.55
N ASN A 206 10.99 5.89 -10.60
CA ASN A 206 11.95 6.98 -10.86
C ASN A 206 11.72 8.21 -9.96
N SER A 207 10.58 8.29 -9.27
CA SER A 207 10.25 9.37 -8.34
C SER A 207 10.62 9.04 -6.90
N LEU A 208 10.77 7.76 -6.55
CA LEU A 208 11.22 7.34 -5.23
C LEU A 208 12.70 7.69 -5.01
N ASN A 209 13.06 8.06 -3.79
CA ASN A 209 14.45 8.34 -3.41
C ASN A 209 15.33 7.10 -3.68
N GLU A 210 16.40 7.29 -4.46
CA GLU A 210 17.27 6.22 -4.98
C GLU A 210 17.96 5.42 -3.87
N GLU A 211 18.33 6.07 -2.77
CA GLU A 211 19.04 5.43 -1.66
C GLU A 211 18.10 4.58 -0.78
N ASN A 212 16.82 4.90 -0.78
CA ASN A 212 15.85 4.31 0.14
C ASN A 212 14.87 3.35 -0.54
N LYS A 213 14.63 3.45 -1.86
CA LYS A 213 13.70 2.55 -2.57
C LYS A 213 14.15 1.10 -2.52
N VAL A 214 13.20 0.18 -2.40
CA VAL A 214 13.47 -1.26 -2.24
C VAL A 214 12.71 -2.08 -3.27
N SER A 215 11.39 -1.97 -3.31
CA SER A 215 10.56 -2.70 -4.28
C SER A 215 9.26 -1.95 -4.56
N LEU A 216 8.75 -2.12 -5.77
CA LEU A 216 7.47 -1.58 -6.25
C LEU A 216 6.63 -2.69 -6.88
N PHE A 217 5.36 -2.71 -6.57
CA PHE A 217 4.31 -3.51 -7.20
C PHE A 217 3.28 -2.58 -7.81
N VAL A 218 2.87 -2.84 -9.04
CA VAL A 218 1.76 -2.18 -9.73
C VAL A 218 0.85 -3.22 -10.34
N ARG A 219 -0.46 -3.04 -10.22
CA ARG A 219 -1.48 -3.90 -10.81
C ARG A 219 -2.59 -3.10 -11.45
N TYR A 220 -2.96 -3.48 -12.64
CA TYR A 220 -4.12 -3.02 -13.36
C TYR A 220 -5.08 -4.20 -13.54
N VAL A 221 -6.35 -4.01 -13.23
CA VAL A 221 -7.40 -5.03 -13.40
C VAL A 221 -8.50 -4.45 -14.26
N ASP A 222 -8.77 -5.07 -15.40
CA ASP A 222 -9.90 -4.68 -16.26
C ASP A 222 -11.22 -4.88 -15.50
N ILE A 223 -12.00 -3.80 -15.35
CA ILE A 223 -13.23 -3.81 -14.54
C ILE A 223 -14.32 -4.66 -15.17
N ALA A 224 -14.33 -4.79 -16.50
CA ALA A 224 -15.36 -5.55 -17.23
C ALA A 224 -15.02 -7.05 -17.33
N THR A 225 -13.74 -7.38 -17.60
CA THR A 225 -13.32 -8.78 -17.86
C THR A 225 -12.66 -9.44 -16.64
N GLY A 226 -12.08 -8.66 -15.73
CA GLY A 226 -11.27 -9.16 -14.62
C GLY A 226 -9.84 -9.52 -15.00
N ASP A 227 -9.41 -9.22 -16.23
CA ASP A 227 -8.04 -9.48 -16.69
C ASP A 227 -7.04 -8.65 -15.88
N ILE A 228 -5.94 -9.31 -15.48
CA ILE A 228 -4.94 -8.73 -14.57
C ILE A 228 -3.62 -8.53 -15.30
N GLU A 229 -3.09 -7.32 -15.21
CA GLU A 229 -1.71 -6.99 -15.54
C GLU A 229 -0.96 -6.68 -14.24
N THR A 230 0.25 -7.22 -14.08
CA THR A 230 1.08 -6.98 -12.88
C THR A 230 2.51 -6.65 -13.29
N LYS A 231 3.08 -5.64 -12.65
CA LYS A 231 4.48 -5.22 -12.77
C LYS A 231 5.14 -5.21 -11.40
N ILE A 232 6.29 -5.86 -11.28
CA ILE A 232 7.16 -5.80 -10.09
C ILE A 232 8.50 -5.21 -10.50
N VAL A 233 9.01 -4.29 -9.68
CA VAL A 233 10.34 -3.70 -9.78
C VAL A 233 11.05 -3.90 -8.44
N ASN A 234 12.26 -4.49 -8.48
CA ASN A 234 13.09 -4.77 -7.30
C ASN A 234 14.46 -4.12 -7.43
#